data_8a1e9c51d0212d75257eea734b9c4539
#
_entry.id   8a1e9c51d0212d75257eea734b9c4539
#
_cell.length_a   1.000
_cell.length_b   1.000
_cell.length_c   1.000
_cell.angle_alpha   90.00
_cell.angle_beta   90.00
_cell.angle_gamma   90.00
#
_symmetry.space_group_name_H-M   'P 1'
#
loop_
_entity.id
_entity.type
_entity.pdbx_description
1 polymer ?
#
loop_
_entity_poly.entity_id
_entity_poly.type
_entity_poly.pdbx_seq_one_letter_code
_entity_poly.pdbx_strand_id
1 'polypeptide(L)'
;MRFSGRIVKALSGFYYVQTDTELIECKARGRFRKEKISPLVGDLVDITIEQGKGMVETIHPRRNSFVRPAVANLDMLVLLVSEAIPITEPFLIDRITAIAGDQNVPVLICINKSDLAAGDTLRTIYEKAGYEVVMTSAVSGEGVSRLRELISGKVVAFSGNSGVGKSSILNCLDASLQIKTGEVSEKLGRGRHTTRHIELFALDQDTFVADTPGFSSFDTEQMEIILKENLQYAFPDFAPYVGKCQFHDCAHLKEPGCVVTEALKNGDIQPTRYESYVKLYEKAKEIKLWEIK
;
A
#
# COMPACT_ATOMS: atom_id res chain seq x y z
N MET A 1 -31.42 -9.96 12.74
CA MET A 1 -31.28 -8.57 12.22
C MET A 1 -30.16 -8.55 11.21
N ARG A 2 -30.26 -7.69 10.18
CA ARG A 2 -29.19 -7.47 9.17
C ARG A 2 -28.53 -6.13 9.40
N PHE A 3 -27.21 -6.08 9.26
CA PHE A 3 -26.40 -4.86 9.36
C PHE A 3 -25.36 -4.88 8.26
N SER A 4 -24.93 -3.72 7.81
CA SER A 4 -23.77 -3.56 6.93
C SER A 4 -22.63 -2.92 7.72
N GLY A 5 -21.39 -3.25 7.38
CA GLY A 5 -20.22 -2.70 8.06
C GLY A 5 -18.91 -3.05 7.36
N ARG A 6 -17.82 -2.65 7.98
CA ARG A 6 -16.46 -2.91 7.51
C ARG A 6 -15.76 -3.89 8.44
N ILE A 7 -15.08 -4.88 7.88
CA ILE A 7 -14.17 -5.74 8.66
C ILE A 7 -12.96 -4.90 9.07
N VAL A 8 -12.83 -4.63 10.37
CA VAL A 8 -11.71 -3.87 10.91
C VAL A 8 -10.61 -4.76 11.50
N LYS A 9 -10.92 -6.03 11.79
CA LYS A 9 -9.95 -6.97 12.35
C LYS A 9 -10.30 -8.40 11.93
N ALA A 10 -9.28 -9.22 11.69
CA ALA A 10 -9.41 -10.65 11.46
C ALA A 10 -8.46 -11.42 12.40
N LEU A 11 -9.00 -12.34 13.20
CA LEU A 11 -8.23 -13.07 14.20
C LEU A 11 -8.77 -14.50 14.33
N SER A 12 -7.93 -15.50 14.08
CA SER A 12 -8.24 -16.92 14.32
C SER A 12 -9.57 -17.41 13.73
N GLY A 13 -9.93 -16.88 12.54
CA GLY A 13 -11.17 -17.24 11.85
C GLY A 13 -12.41 -16.46 12.31
N PHE A 14 -12.25 -15.49 13.18
CA PHE A 14 -13.23 -14.49 13.53
C PHE A 14 -12.95 -13.18 12.81
N TYR A 15 -14.01 -12.44 12.49
CA TYR A 15 -14.00 -11.16 11.82
C TYR A 15 -14.76 -10.15 12.66
N TYR A 16 -14.11 -9.06 12.98
CA TYR A 16 -14.72 -7.99 13.75
C TYR A 16 -15.21 -6.93 12.77
N VAL A 17 -16.51 -6.74 12.75
CA VAL A 17 -17.19 -5.84 11.81
C VAL A 17 -17.63 -4.60 12.54
N GLN A 18 -17.07 -3.46 12.15
CA GLN A 18 -17.52 -2.14 12.60
C GLN A 18 -18.77 -1.77 11.80
N THR A 19 -19.89 -1.65 12.49
CA THR A 19 -21.14 -1.06 11.98
C THR A 19 -21.22 0.40 12.40
N ASP A 20 -22.29 1.09 12.00
CA ASP A 20 -22.52 2.48 12.42
C ASP A 20 -22.70 2.63 13.93
N THR A 21 -23.08 1.55 14.63
CA THR A 21 -23.44 1.60 16.06
C THR A 21 -22.48 0.84 16.96
N GLU A 22 -21.92 -0.27 16.51
CA GLU A 22 -21.15 -1.17 17.36
C GLU A 22 -20.16 -2.05 16.58
N LEU A 23 -19.18 -2.60 17.30
CA LEU A 23 -18.24 -3.61 16.81
C LEU A 23 -18.78 -5.01 17.09
N ILE A 24 -19.00 -5.80 16.04
CA ILE A 24 -19.62 -7.12 16.13
C ILE A 24 -18.62 -8.21 15.75
N GLU A 25 -18.43 -9.19 16.64
CA GLU A 25 -17.67 -10.40 16.34
C GLU A 25 -18.49 -11.34 15.46
N CYS A 26 -17.94 -11.71 14.30
CA CYS A 26 -18.60 -12.52 13.28
C CYS A 26 -17.76 -13.74 12.89
N LYS A 27 -18.44 -14.80 12.45
CA LYS A 27 -17.84 -15.88 11.68
C LYS A 27 -18.21 -15.76 10.20
N ALA A 28 -17.35 -16.26 9.32
CA ALA A 28 -17.68 -16.35 7.90
C ALA A 28 -18.52 -17.60 7.61
N ARG A 29 -19.51 -17.49 6.71
CA ARG A 29 -20.28 -18.65 6.25
C ARG A 29 -19.39 -19.65 5.51
N GLY A 30 -19.69 -20.94 5.69
CA GLY A 30 -18.94 -22.03 5.06
C GLY A 30 -18.91 -21.98 3.51
N ARG A 31 -19.85 -21.27 2.88
CA ARG A 31 -19.86 -21.07 1.43
C ARG A 31 -18.60 -20.34 0.91
N PHE A 32 -18.08 -19.37 1.65
CA PHE A 32 -16.88 -18.65 1.25
C PHE A 32 -15.66 -19.57 1.10
N ARG A 33 -15.55 -20.59 1.97
CA ARG A 33 -14.49 -21.60 1.84
C ARG A 33 -14.67 -22.46 0.57
N LYS A 34 -15.93 -22.78 0.19
CA LYS A 34 -16.22 -23.53 -1.05
C LYS A 34 -15.91 -22.70 -2.29
N GLU A 35 -16.21 -21.41 -2.25
CA GLU A 35 -15.96 -20.44 -3.32
C GLU A 35 -14.50 -19.95 -3.36
N LYS A 36 -13.64 -20.43 -2.43
CA LYS A 36 -12.24 -19.99 -2.25
C LYS A 36 -12.11 -18.49 -2.02
N ILE A 37 -13.13 -17.84 -1.47
CA ILE A 37 -13.13 -16.44 -1.09
C ILE A 37 -12.82 -16.34 0.39
N SER A 38 -11.79 -15.58 0.76
CA SER A 38 -11.49 -15.27 2.16
C SER A 38 -11.87 -13.83 2.45
N PRO A 39 -12.67 -13.56 3.51
CA PRO A 39 -12.88 -12.20 3.94
C PRO A 39 -11.56 -11.56 4.36
N LEU A 40 -11.36 -10.29 4.02
CA LEU A 40 -10.17 -9.50 4.32
C LEU A 40 -10.52 -8.34 5.24
N VAL A 41 -9.54 -7.87 5.98
CA VAL A 41 -9.64 -6.58 6.67
C VAL A 41 -9.83 -5.49 5.60
N GLY A 42 -10.78 -4.57 5.84
CA GLY A 42 -11.19 -3.57 4.87
C GLY A 42 -12.40 -3.95 4.02
N ASP A 43 -12.82 -5.23 3.97
CA ASP A 43 -14.02 -5.62 3.24
C ASP A 43 -15.28 -4.93 3.79
N LEU A 44 -16.13 -4.48 2.87
CA LEU A 44 -17.49 -4.09 3.16
C LEU A 44 -18.36 -5.35 3.13
N VAL A 45 -19.13 -5.58 4.19
CA VAL A 45 -19.89 -6.83 4.37
C VAL A 45 -21.29 -6.57 4.89
N ASP A 46 -22.21 -7.49 4.54
CA ASP A 46 -23.47 -7.62 5.25
C ASP A 46 -23.36 -8.74 6.25
N ILE A 47 -23.86 -8.51 7.45
CA ILE A 47 -23.88 -9.48 8.54
C ILE A 47 -25.28 -9.72 9.06
N THR A 48 -25.50 -10.89 9.64
CA THR A 48 -26.69 -11.20 10.46
C THR A 48 -26.28 -11.51 11.88
N ILE A 49 -27.15 -11.16 12.82
CA ILE A 49 -26.98 -11.53 14.23
C ILE A 49 -28.10 -12.52 14.59
N GLU A 50 -27.70 -13.72 15.02
CA GLU A 50 -28.58 -14.77 15.51
C GLU A 50 -28.07 -15.25 16.86
N GLN A 51 -28.91 -15.20 17.86
CA GLN A 51 -28.58 -15.63 19.25
C GLN A 51 -27.28 -14.97 19.79
N GLY A 52 -27.09 -13.69 19.51
CA GLY A 52 -25.89 -12.93 19.94
C GLY A 52 -24.58 -13.24 19.18
N LYS A 53 -24.66 -14.04 18.11
CA LYS A 53 -23.49 -14.35 17.26
C LYS A 53 -23.62 -13.72 15.89
N GLY A 54 -22.59 -13.01 15.47
CA GLY A 54 -22.51 -12.41 14.14
C GLY A 54 -22.11 -13.44 13.08
N MET A 55 -22.67 -13.29 11.89
CA MET A 55 -22.33 -14.09 10.72
C MET A 55 -22.15 -13.20 9.50
N VAL A 56 -21.01 -13.26 8.83
CA VAL A 56 -20.78 -12.59 7.54
C VAL A 56 -21.58 -13.32 6.47
N GLU A 57 -22.54 -12.60 5.89
CA GLU A 57 -23.44 -13.12 4.86
C GLU A 57 -22.93 -12.84 3.47
N THR A 58 -22.48 -11.60 3.22
CA THR A 58 -22.08 -11.13 1.90
C THR A 58 -20.80 -10.31 2.03
N ILE A 59 -19.90 -10.48 1.08
CA ILE A 59 -18.76 -9.61 0.89
C ILE A 59 -19.08 -8.79 -0.38
N HIS A 60 -19.08 -7.47 -0.26
CA HIS A 60 -19.30 -6.58 -1.41
C HIS A 60 -18.11 -6.60 -2.36
N PRO A 61 -18.28 -6.24 -3.64
CA PRO A 61 -17.18 -6.15 -4.59
C PRO A 61 -16.05 -5.26 -4.06
N ARG A 62 -14.83 -5.77 -4.12
CA ARG A 62 -13.63 -5.02 -3.73
C ARG A 62 -13.24 -4.06 -4.82
N ARG A 63 -12.84 -2.84 -4.45
CA ARG A 63 -12.20 -1.88 -5.37
C ARG A 63 -10.75 -2.27 -5.67
N ASN A 64 -10.08 -2.75 -4.65
CA ASN A 64 -8.71 -3.26 -4.69
C ASN A 64 -8.51 -4.25 -3.56
N SER A 65 -7.46 -5.07 -3.64
CA SER A 65 -7.05 -5.95 -2.56
C SER A 65 -5.58 -6.31 -2.68
N PHE A 66 -4.92 -6.53 -1.55
CA PHE A 66 -3.54 -6.97 -1.47
C PHE A 66 -3.48 -8.33 -0.79
N VAL A 67 -2.57 -9.19 -1.26
CA VAL A 67 -2.35 -10.51 -0.67
C VAL A 67 -1.47 -10.39 0.57
N ARG A 68 -0.52 -9.48 0.54
CA ARG A 68 0.41 -9.23 1.65
C ARG A 68 0.72 -7.73 1.75
N PRO A 69 0.17 -7.11 2.76
CA PRO A 69 -0.76 -7.61 3.78
C PRO A 69 -2.14 -7.92 3.19
N ALA A 70 -2.87 -8.88 3.80
CA ALA A 70 -4.20 -9.28 3.35
C ALA A 70 -5.25 -8.20 3.72
N VAL A 71 -5.32 -7.14 2.93
CA VAL A 71 -6.21 -5.98 3.13
C VAL A 71 -6.93 -5.63 1.84
N ALA A 72 -8.14 -5.09 1.95
CA ALA A 72 -8.98 -4.70 0.83
C ALA A 72 -9.52 -3.27 0.99
N ASN A 73 -9.96 -2.70 -0.13
CA ASN A 73 -10.65 -1.41 -0.18
C ASN A 73 -9.86 -0.24 0.42
N LEU A 74 -8.55 -0.22 0.19
CA LEU A 74 -7.72 0.94 0.54
C LEU A 74 -8.08 2.14 -0.35
N ASP A 75 -8.15 3.31 0.25
CA ASP A 75 -8.31 4.58 -0.46
C ASP A 75 -6.96 5.19 -0.83
N MET A 76 -5.90 4.87 -0.06
CA MET A 76 -4.56 5.40 -0.26
C MET A 76 -3.49 4.54 0.42
N LEU A 77 -2.32 4.47 -0.19
CA LEU A 77 -1.09 3.98 0.43
C LEU A 77 -0.21 5.18 0.80
N VAL A 78 0.12 5.34 2.08
CA VAL A 78 1.10 6.32 2.55
C VAL A 78 2.46 5.62 2.62
N LEU A 79 3.36 6.00 1.72
CA LEU A 79 4.71 5.42 1.65
C LEU A 79 5.71 6.35 2.34
N LEU A 80 6.15 5.96 3.55
CA LEU A 80 7.19 6.66 4.26
C LEU A 80 8.56 6.33 3.68
N VAL A 81 9.29 7.38 3.34
CA VAL A 81 10.66 7.31 2.80
C VAL A 81 11.56 8.31 3.53
N SER A 82 12.87 8.22 3.35
CA SER A 82 13.81 9.16 3.96
C SER A 82 15.10 9.26 3.15
N GLU A 83 15.67 10.46 3.07
CA GLU A 83 17.05 10.73 2.63
C GLU A 83 18.05 10.70 3.80
N ALA A 84 17.57 10.72 5.05
CA ALA A 84 18.38 10.45 6.23
C ALA A 84 18.43 8.95 6.55
N ILE A 85 19.41 8.51 7.32
CA ILE A 85 19.60 7.11 7.70
C ILE A 85 18.40 6.56 8.49
N PRO A 86 17.84 5.40 8.09
CA PRO A 86 18.17 4.60 6.90
C PRO A 86 17.63 5.24 5.61
N ILE A 87 18.51 5.45 4.64
CA ILE A 87 18.16 6.02 3.34
C ILE A 87 17.26 5.04 2.57
N THR A 88 16.21 5.57 1.95
CA THR A 88 15.32 4.75 1.12
C THR A 88 15.77 4.79 -0.33
N GLU A 89 16.12 3.63 -0.87
CA GLU A 89 16.52 3.49 -2.27
C GLU A 89 15.35 3.77 -3.22
N PRO A 90 15.54 4.58 -4.29
CA PRO A 90 14.48 4.89 -5.26
C PRO A 90 13.82 3.64 -5.86
N PHE A 91 14.59 2.61 -6.17
CA PHE A 91 14.04 1.36 -6.71
C PHE A 91 12.98 0.71 -5.80
N LEU A 92 13.15 0.80 -4.48
CA LEU A 92 12.17 0.28 -3.54
C LEU A 92 10.88 1.11 -3.56
N ILE A 93 11.00 2.44 -3.63
CA ILE A 93 9.85 3.35 -3.75
C ILE A 93 9.09 3.04 -5.03
N ASP A 94 9.80 2.96 -6.16
CA ASP A 94 9.24 2.71 -7.48
C ASP A 94 8.53 1.36 -7.58
N ARG A 95 9.07 0.34 -6.95
CA ARG A 95 8.45 -0.97 -6.89
C ARG A 95 7.14 -0.96 -6.11
N ILE A 96 7.13 -0.30 -4.96
CA ILE A 96 5.92 -0.21 -4.11
C ILE A 96 4.85 0.62 -4.81
N THR A 97 5.24 1.75 -5.40
CA THR A 97 4.30 2.60 -6.14
C THR A 97 3.74 1.90 -7.37
N ALA A 98 4.54 1.07 -8.05
CA ALA A 98 4.06 0.26 -9.18
C ALA A 98 3.04 -0.79 -8.74
N ILE A 99 3.27 -1.49 -7.61
CA ILE A 99 2.31 -2.45 -7.06
C ILE A 99 0.99 -1.76 -6.68
N ALA A 100 1.06 -0.61 -6.03
CA ALA A 100 -0.13 0.16 -5.70
C ALA A 100 -0.87 0.65 -6.97
N GLY A 101 -0.11 1.09 -7.98
CA GLY A 101 -0.65 1.51 -9.28
C GLY A 101 -1.37 0.39 -10.02
N ASP A 102 -0.83 -0.82 -10.05
CA ASP A 102 -1.48 -2.00 -10.65
C ASP A 102 -2.82 -2.34 -9.97
N GLN A 103 -2.92 -2.08 -8.66
CA GLN A 103 -4.14 -2.23 -7.87
C GLN A 103 -5.04 -0.97 -7.88
N ASN A 104 -4.70 0.06 -8.66
CA ASN A 104 -5.41 1.34 -8.70
C ASN A 104 -5.54 2.01 -7.32
N VAL A 105 -4.51 1.90 -6.48
CA VAL A 105 -4.44 2.56 -5.17
C VAL A 105 -3.56 3.80 -5.27
N PRO A 106 -4.09 5.00 -5.03
CA PRO A 106 -3.29 6.22 -4.96
C PRO A 106 -2.18 6.12 -3.92
N VAL A 107 -1.00 6.66 -4.22
CA VAL A 107 0.14 6.70 -3.30
C VAL A 107 0.42 8.14 -2.90
N LEU A 108 0.53 8.37 -1.58
CA LEU A 108 1.08 9.57 -0.98
C LEU A 108 2.51 9.26 -0.53
N ILE A 109 3.49 9.97 -1.06
CA ILE A 109 4.88 9.83 -0.64
C ILE A 109 5.15 10.77 0.53
N CYS A 110 5.48 10.20 1.68
CA CYS A 110 5.77 10.94 2.90
C CYS A 110 7.27 10.87 3.18
N ILE A 111 8.01 11.97 2.88
CA ILE A 111 9.45 12.07 3.12
C ILE A 111 9.65 12.50 4.56
N ASN A 112 10.03 11.56 5.41
CA ASN A 112 10.21 11.78 6.85
C ASN A 112 11.66 12.10 7.19
N LYS A 113 11.86 12.65 8.39
CA LYS A 113 13.16 13.12 8.91
C LYS A 113 13.66 14.38 8.19
N SER A 114 12.74 15.29 7.81
CA SER A 114 13.09 16.58 7.22
C SER A 114 13.98 17.44 8.13
N ASP A 115 13.99 17.16 9.43
CA ASP A 115 14.90 17.74 10.41
C ASP A 115 16.36 17.27 10.25
N LEU A 116 16.62 16.15 9.58
CA LEU A 116 17.96 15.58 9.37
C LEU A 116 18.46 15.70 7.93
N ALA A 117 17.57 15.72 6.94
CA ALA A 117 17.89 15.86 5.52
C ALA A 117 16.77 16.59 4.81
N ALA A 118 17.12 17.49 3.88
CA ALA A 118 16.14 18.33 3.17
C ALA A 118 15.12 17.53 2.34
N GLY A 119 15.49 16.34 1.85
CA GLY A 119 14.57 15.49 1.08
C GLY A 119 14.31 15.95 -0.34
N ASP A 120 15.06 16.92 -0.84
CA ASP A 120 14.81 17.60 -2.12
C ASP A 120 14.99 16.68 -3.34
N THR A 121 15.87 15.68 -3.24
CA THR A 121 16.11 14.75 -4.35
C THR A 121 14.89 13.86 -4.58
N LEU A 122 14.42 13.19 -3.54
CA LEU A 122 13.22 12.34 -3.62
C LEU A 122 11.98 13.17 -3.97
N ARG A 123 11.84 14.34 -3.35
CA ARG A 123 10.75 15.26 -3.65
C ARG A 123 10.69 15.60 -5.14
N THR A 124 11.82 16.05 -5.71
CA THR A 124 11.89 16.43 -7.13
C THR A 124 11.54 15.25 -8.05
N ILE A 125 12.03 14.04 -7.74
CA ILE A 125 11.78 12.84 -8.54
C ILE A 125 10.27 12.52 -8.54
N TYR A 126 9.65 12.48 -7.37
CA TYR A 126 8.30 11.94 -7.24
C TYR A 126 7.20 12.96 -7.52
N GLU A 127 7.40 14.25 -7.22
CA GLU A 127 6.49 15.32 -7.69
C GLU A 127 6.45 15.36 -9.22
N LYS A 128 7.63 15.24 -9.88
CA LYS A 128 7.69 15.19 -11.34
C LYS A 128 7.04 13.94 -11.92
N ALA A 129 7.11 12.83 -11.21
CA ALA A 129 6.43 11.59 -11.58
C ALA A 129 4.90 11.63 -11.36
N GLY A 130 4.36 12.73 -10.81
CA GLY A 130 2.94 12.95 -10.61
C GLY A 130 2.39 12.46 -9.28
N TYR A 131 3.26 12.15 -8.31
CA TYR A 131 2.82 11.78 -6.96
C TYR A 131 2.62 13.02 -6.07
N GLU A 132 1.62 12.96 -5.20
CA GLU A 132 1.53 13.89 -4.06
C GLU A 132 2.67 13.57 -3.09
N VAL A 133 3.42 14.60 -2.67
CA VAL A 133 4.56 14.46 -1.75
C VAL A 133 4.34 15.35 -0.53
N VAL A 134 4.59 14.82 0.65
CA VAL A 134 4.57 15.57 1.91
C VAL A 134 5.88 15.37 2.66
N MET A 135 6.47 16.48 3.10
CA MET A 135 7.65 16.47 3.98
C MET A 135 7.20 16.39 5.42
N THR A 136 7.83 15.55 6.22
CA THR A 136 7.49 15.39 7.63
C THR A 136 8.72 15.22 8.51
N SER A 137 8.58 15.64 9.77
CA SER A 137 9.47 15.25 10.85
C SER A 137 8.66 14.81 12.06
N ALA A 138 8.81 13.55 12.45
CA ALA A 138 8.18 13.04 13.66
C ALA A 138 8.78 13.66 14.95
N VAL A 139 9.94 14.30 14.86
CA VAL A 139 10.63 14.94 16.01
C VAL A 139 10.09 16.35 16.20
N SER A 140 10.01 17.16 15.14
CA SER A 140 9.53 18.54 15.23
C SER A 140 8.01 18.67 15.09
N GLY A 141 7.32 17.65 14.56
CA GLY A 141 5.91 17.71 14.20
C GLY A 141 5.63 18.39 12.85
N GLU A 142 6.67 18.82 12.14
CA GLU A 142 6.53 19.43 10.83
C GLU A 142 5.79 18.51 9.85
N GLY A 143 4.88 19.06 9.06
CA GLY A 143 4.14 18.36 8.02
C GLY A 143 3.08 17.35 8.51
N VAL A 144 3.05 17.00 9.81
CA VAL A 144 2.11 16.01 10.35
C VAL A 144 0.66 16.46 10.19
N SER A 145 0.36 17.75 10.40
CA SER A 145 -1.00 18.29 10.19
C SER A 145 -1.43 18.16 8.72
N ARG A 146 -0.52 18.44 7.78
CA ARG A 146 -0.80 18.27 6.36
C ARG A 146 -1.02 16.81 5.99
N LEU A 147 -0.21 15.90 6.53
CA LEU A 147 -0.43 14.46 6.35
C LEU A 147 -1.81 14.05 6.86
N ARG A 148 -2.21 14.53 8.05
CA ARG A 148 -3.53 14.25 8.63
C ARG A 148 -4.68 14.73 7.74
N GLU A 149 -4.58 15.93 7.17
CA GLU A 149 -5.56 16.45 6.22
C GLU A 149 -5.69 15.56 4.97
N LEU A 150 -4.55 15.13 4.39
CA LEU A 150 -4.51 14.33 3.17
C LEU A 150 -5.13 12.93 3.35
N ILE A 151 -5.06 12.36 4.55
CA ILE A 151 -5.60 11.04 4.86
C ILE A 151 -7.01 11.08 5.47
N SER A 152 -7.53 12.25 5.80
CA SER A 152 -8.84 12.41 6.45
C SER A 152 -9.96 11.78 5.62
N GLY A 153 -10.87 11.04 6.28
CA GLY A 153 -12.00 10.34 5.66
C GLY A 153 -11.61 9.13 4.81
N LYS A 154 -10.40 8.59 4.96
CA LYS A 154 -9.87 7.51 4.12
C LYS A 154 -9.47 6.28 4.93
N VAL A 155 -9.50 5.14 4.27
CA VAL A 155 -8.84 3.90 4.72
C VAL A 155 -7.45 3.86 4.11
N VAL A 156 -6.43 4.06 4.93
CA VAL A 156 -5.04 4.17 4.48
C VAL A 156 -4.17 3.05 5.05
N ALA A 157 -3.21 2.61 4.26
CA ALA A 157 -2.13 1.74 4.75
C ALA A 157 -0.83 2.54 4.80
N PHE A 158 -0.03 2.32 5.85
CA PHE A 158 1.29 2.92 5.99
C PHE A 158 2.38 1.90 5.65
N SER A 159 3.25 2.26 4.73
CA SER A 159 4.38 1.46 4.28
C SER A 159 5.69 2.23 4.41
N GLY A 160 6.81 1.53 4.41
CA GLY A 160 8.15 2.13 4.45
C GLY A 160 9.15 1.22 5.14
N ASN A 161 10.44 1.48 4.92
CA ASN A 161 11.53 0.70 5.49
C ASN A 161 11.53 0.69 7.01
N SER A 162 12.12 -0.35 7.61
CA SER A 162 12.40 -0.34 9.04
C SER A 162 13.26 0.88 9.39
N GLY A 163 12.93 1.55 10.49
CA GLY A 163 13.67 2.73 10.96
C GLY A 163 13.39 4.05 10.20
N VAL A 164 12.52 4.07 9.18
CA VAL A 164 12.13 5.30 8.46
C VAL A 164 11.26 6.25 9.32
N GLY A 165 10.75 5.75 10.47
CA GLY A 165 9.96 6.54 11.42
C GLY A 165 8.45 6.32 11.33
N LYS A 166 7.99 5.19 10.75
CA LYS A 166 6.56 4.87 10.62
C LYS A 166 5.81 4.92 11.95
N SER A 167 6.29 4.19 12.97
CA SER A 167 5.68 4.18 14.30
C SER A 167 5.66 5.57 14.93
N SER A 168 6.71 6.37 14.71
CA SER A 168 6.79 7.73 15.23
C SER A 168 5.75 8.64 14.57
N ILE A 169 5.61 8.59 13.25
CA ILE A 169 4.59 9.36 12.53
C ILE A 169 3.17 8.93 12.95
N LEU A 170 2.91 7.63 13.09
CA LEU A 170 1.62 7.13 13.55
C LEU A 170 1.29 7.63 14.97
N ASN A 171 2.26 7.63 15.87
CA ASN A 171 2.09 8.20 17.22
C ASN A 171 1.90 9.74 17.20
N CYS A 172 2.47 10.45 16.22
CA CYS A 172 2.19 11.87 16.04
C CYS A 172 0.77 12.13 15.51
N LEU A 173 0.25 11.23 14.66
CA LEU A 173 -1.11 11.31 14.18
C LEU A 173 -2.12 11.00 15.29
N ASP A 174 -1.84 10.00 16.12
CA ASP A 174 -2.64 9.66 17.29
C ASP A 174 -1.77 9.08 18.42
N ALA A 175 -1.60 9.87 19.47
CA ALA A 175 -0.83 9.47 20.66
C ALA A 175 -1.44 8.27 21.41
N SER A 176 -2.73 7.97 21.21
CA SER A 176 -3.40 6.85 21.86
C SER A 176 -2.95 5.49 21.31
N LEU A 177 -2.38 5.44 20.09
CA LEU A 177 -1.88 4.21 19.47
C LEU A 177 -0.70 3.61 20.25
N GLN A 178 0.11 4.42 20.94
CA GLN A 178 1.24 3.98 21.78
C GLN A 178 2.14 2.92 21.12
N ILE A 179 2.36 3.04 19.83
CA ILE A 179 3.18 2.09 19.06
C ILE A 179 4.63 2.23 19.56
N LYS A 180 5.22 1.12 20.01
CA LYS A 180 6.62 1.12 20.48
C LYS A 180 7.55 1.50 19.35
N THR A 181 8.31 2.58 19.55
CA THR A 181 9.35 3.01 18.61
C THR A 181 10.63 2.21 18.89
N GLY A 182 11.24 1.62 17.86
CA GLY A 182 12.56 0.98 17.94
C GLY A 182 12.61 -0.55 18.06
N GLU A 183 11.51 -1.25 18.36
CA GLU A 183 11.53 -2.72 18.56
C GLU A 183 10.73 -3.53 17.52
N VAL A 184 10.18 -2.91 16.46
CA VAL A 184 9.15 -3.53 15.60
C VAL A 184 9.69 -4.64 14.68
N SER A 185 11.01 -4.76 14.49
CA SER A 185 11.53 -5.73 13.52
C SER A 185 12.11 -7.02 14.11
N GLU A 186 12.52 -7.08 15.39
CA GLU A 186 13.25 -8.25 15.89
C GLU A 186 12.44 -9.22 16.75
N LYS A 187 11.47 -8.79 17.54
CA LYS A 187 10.75 -9.69 18.46
C LYS A 187 9.52 -10.38 17.88
N LEU A 188 8.90 -9.85 16.81
CA LEU A 188 7.75 -10.48 16.14
C LEU A 188 8.15 -11.40 14.96
N GLY A 189 9.44 -11.41 14.56
CA GLY A 189 9.95 -12.17 13.41
C GLY A 189 10.48 -13.59 13.73
N ARG A 190 10.64 -13.97 15.00
CA ARG A 190 11.21 -15.30 15.38
C ARG A 190 10.21 -16.20 16.09
N GLY A 191 9.06 -16.41 15.50
CA GLY A 191 8.13 -17.45 15.91
C GLY A 191 7.57 -18.16 14.67
N ARG A 192 7.75 -19.46 14.56
CA ARG A 192 7.15 -20.32 13.54
C ARG A 192 5.66 -19.96 13.41
N HIS A 193 5.19 -19.63 12.19
CA HIS A 193 3.78 -19.62 11.78
C HIS A 193 2.78 -18.86 12.70
N THR A 194 3.09 -17.65 13.14
CA THR A 194 2.05 -16.79 13.70
C THR A 194 1.38 -16.03 12.56
N THR A 195 0.10 -16.28 12.36
CA THR A 195 -0.79 -15.54 11.46
C THR A 195 -0.63 -14.06 11.77
N ARG A 196 -0.09 -13.29 10.82
CA ARG A 196 0.10 -11.84 10.98
C ARG A 196 -1.29 -11.22 11.09
N HIS A 197 -1.61 -10.66 12.24
CA HIS A 197 -2.88 -9.99 12.47
C HIS A 197 -2.84 -8.64 11.78
N ILE A 198 -3.85 -8.37 10.98
CA ILE A 198 -4.08 -7.06 10.37
C ILE A 198 -5.27 -6.47 11.09
N GLU A 199 -5.17 -5.21 11.46
CA GLU A 199 -6.22 -4.47 12.13
C GLU A 199 -6.28 -3.05 11.56
N LEU A 200 -7.49 -2.52 11.38
CA LEU A 200 -7.72 -1.12 11.07
C LEU A 200 -7.94 -0.37 12.38
N PHE A 201 -7.09 0.60 12.65
CA PHE A 201 -7.26 1.53 13.77
C PHE A 201 -8.00 2.76 13.29
N ALA A 202 -9.05 3.16 13.99
CA ALA A 202 -9.73 4.42 13.72
C ALA A 202 -8.89 5.56 14.30
N LEU A 203 -8.49 6.53 13.46
CA LEU A 203 -7.93 7.82 13.90
C LEU A 203 -9.05 8.83 14.25
N ASP A 204 -10.20 8.67 13.61
CA ASP A 204 -11.45 9.39 13.86
C ASP A 204 -12.62 8.56 13.32
N GLN A 205 -13.83 9.15 13.21
CA GLN A 205 -15.04 8.42 12.79
C GLN A 205 -14.90 7.79 11.40
N ASP A 206 -14.20 8.45 10.48
CA ASP A 206 -14.17 8.08 9.05
C ASP A 206 -12.76 7.74 8.55
N THR A 207 -11.72 7.98 9.36
CA THR A 207 -10.32 7.73 8.99
C THR A 207 -9.80 6.48 9.66
N PHE A 208 -9.37 5.52 8.85
CA PHE A 208 -8.83 4.24 9.33
C PHE A 208 -7.41 4.02 8.83
N VAL A 209 -6.55 3.57 9.72
CA VAL A 209 -5.17 3.19 9.40
C VAL A 209 -5.02 1.68 9.53
N ALA A 210 -4.59 1.03 8.46
CA ALA A 210 -4.17 -0.36 8.52
C ALA A 210 -2.80 -0.44 9.19
N ASP A 211 -2.73 -1.01 10.40
CA ASP A 211 -1.46 -1.47 10.94
C ASP A 211 -1.10 -2.79 10.28
N THR A 212 -0.13 -2.72 9.46
CA THR A 212 0.34 -3.86 8.70
C THR A 212 1.77 -4.18 9.13
N PRO A 213 1.95 -5.03 10.17
CA PRO A 213 3.25 -5.61 10.44
C PRO A 213 3.62 -6.47 9.23
N GLY A 214 4.44 -5.94 8.33
CA GLY A 214 4.80 -6.60 7.08
C GLY A 214 4.91 -5.66 5.89
N PHE A 215 4.29 -4.47 5.89
CA PHE A 215 4.65 -3.40 4.97
C PHE A 215 6.00 -2.76 5.33
N SER A 216 6.58 -3.07 6.49
CA SER A 216 7.91 -2.61 6.89
C SER A 216 9.05 -3.49 6.38
N SER A 217 8.75 -4.73 6.02
CA SER A 217 9.66 -5.58 5.26
C SER A 217 8.88 -6.05 4.04
N PHE A 218 9.01 -5.32 2.95
CA PHE A 218 8.66 -5.87 1.67
C PHE A 218 9.57 -7.08 1.46
N ASP A 219 9.10 -8.23 1.89
CA ASP A 219 9.67 -9.52 1.53
C ASP A 219 9.48 -9.63 0.02
N THR A 220 10.48 -9.12 -0.65
CA THR A 220 10.48 -8.76 -2.07
C THR A 220 10.26 -9.94 -2.99
N GLU A 221 10.36 -11.17 -2.48
CA GLU A 221 10.22 -12.40 -3.27
C GLU A 221 8.78 -12.93 -3.34
N GLN A 222 7.86 -12.40 -2.52
CA GLN A 222 6.48 -12.88 -2.43
C GLN A 222 5.42 -11.80 -2.68
N MET A 223 5.83 -10.64 -3.22
CA MET A 223 4.90 -9.55 -3.54
C MET A 223 4.16 -9.82 -4.85
N GLU A 224 3.01 -9.15 -4.96
CA GLU A 224 2.15 -9.20 -6.13
C GLU A 224 2.95 -9.07 -7.42
N ILE A 225 2.66 -9.98 -8.33
CA ILE A 225 3.32 -10.09 -9.60
C ILE A 225 2.59 -9.15 -10.56
N ILE A 226 3.26 -8.08 -10.97
CA ILE A 226 2.77 -7.23 -12.05
C ILE A 226 3.18 -7.89 -13.37
N LEU A 227 2.21 -8.20 -14.22
CA LEU A 227 2.51 -8.71 -15.56
C LEU A 227 3.24 -7.63 -16.36
N LYS A 228 4.20 -8.06 -17.20
CA LYS A 228 4.99 -7.12 -18.01
C LYS A 228 4.13 -6.21 -18.90
N GLU A 229 2.98 -6.70 -19.36
CA GLU A 229 2.03 -5.95 -20.17
C GLU A 229 1.35 -4.81 -19.39
N ASN A 230 1.19 -4.99 -18.07
CA ASN A 230 0.53 -4.03 -17.20
C ASN A 230 1.52 -3.01 -16.60
N LEU A 231 2.80 -3.35 -16.53
CA LEU A 231 3.79 -2.55 -15.81
C LEU A 231 3.86 -1.09 -16.28
N GLN A 232 3.73 -0.85 -17.60
CA GLN A 232 3.73 0.51 -18.16
C GLN A 232 2.61 1.40 -17.63
N TYR A 233 1.46 0.83 -17.23
CA TYR A 233 0.31 1.54 -16.67
C TYR A 233 0.46 1.82 -15.18
N ALA A 234 1.38 1.11 -14.50
CA ALA A 234 1.68 1.29 -13.10
C ALA A 234 2.66 2.46 -12.81
N PHE A 235 3.16 3.11 -13.87
CA PHE A 235 4.04 4.28 -13.80
C PHE A 235 3.29 5.52 -14.28
N PRO A 236 2.82 6.41 -13.38
CA PRO A 236 2.04 7.61 -13.77
C PRO A 236 2.78 8.53 -14.73
N ASP A 237 4.09 8.66 -14.58
CA ASP A 237 4.96 9.45 -15.45
C ASP A 237 5.04 8.90 -16.90
N PHE A 238 4.65 7.64 -17.12
CA PHE A 238 4.57 7.05 -18.46
C PHE A 238 3.20 7.29 -19.12
N ALA A 239 2.16 7.57 -18.36
CA ALA A 239 0.78 7.69 -18.84
C ALA A 239 0.60 8.63 -20.05
N PRO A 240 1.30 9.80 -20.15
CA PRO A 240 1.19 10.67 -21.32
C PRO A 240 1.72 10.06 -22.61
N TYR A 241 2.54 9.01 -22.54
CA TYR A 241 3.31 8.44 -23.64
C TYR A 241 2.83 7.05 -24.05
N VAL A 242 2.22 6.29 -23.14
CA VAL A 242 1.74 4.93 -23.42
C VAL A 242 0.75 4.92 -24.59
N GLY A 243 0.92 3.97 -25.51
CA GLY A 243 0.08 3.82 -26.71
C GLY A 243 0.45 4.78 -27.87
N LYS A 244 1.46 5.63 -27.72
CA LYS A 244 1.91 6.59 -28.77
C LYS A 244 3.20 6.17 -29.47
N CYS A 245 3.80 5.04 -29.12
CA CYS A 245 4.99 4.51 -29.76
C CYS A 245 4.72 4.00 -31.17
N GLN A 246 5.77 3.91 -31.98
CA GLN A 246 5.69 3.36 -33.33
C GLN A 246 5.16 1.91 -33.35
N PHE A 247 5.51 1.10 -32.33
CA PHE A 247 5.06 -0.28 -32.18
C PHE A 247 3.98 -0.38 -31.13
N HIS A 248 2.94 -1.14 -31.42
CA HIS A 248 1.78 -1.26 -30.53
C HIS A 248 2.09 -2.04 -29.24
N ASP A 249 3.05 -2.97 -29.31
CA ASP A 249 3.53 -3.81 -28.23
C ASP A 249 4.89 -3.34 -27.66
N CYS A 250 5.17 -2.05 -27.77
CA CYS A 250 6.43 -1.44 -27.32
C CYS A 250 6.65 -1.70 -25.83
N ALA A 251 7.77 -2.32 -25.51
CA ALA A 251 8.18 -2.57 -24.13
C ALA A 251 8.91 -1.36 -23.50
N HIS A 252 9.11 -0.27 -24.26
CA HIS A 252 9.78 0.95 -23.84
C HIS A 252 11.25 0.74 -23.42
N LEU A 253 11.95 -0.23 -24.01
CA LEU A 253 13.34 -0.56 -23.69
C LEU A 253 14.31 -0.02 -24.75
N LYS A 254 14.28 -0.61 -25.93
CA LYS A 254 15.23 -0.31 -27.04
C LYS A 254 14.54 -0.13 -28.38
N GLU A 255 13.22 -0.13 -28.43
CA GLU A 255 12.47 -0.05 -29.66
C GLU A 255 12.66 1.30 -30.34
N PRO A 256 12.94 1.33 -31.64
CA PRO A 256 13.04 2.58 -32.40
C PRO A 256 11.66 3.29 -32.39
N GLY A 257 11.68 4.62 -32.32
CA GLY A 257 10.44 5.41 -32.24
C GLY A 257 9.65 5.25 -30.94
N CYS A 258 10.33 4.84 -29.85
CA CYS A 258 9.72 4.78 -28.53
C CYS A 258 9.63 6.18 -27.91
N VAL A 259 8.41 6.68 -27.70
CA VAL A 259 8.18 8.02 -27.13
C VAL A 259 8.52 8.10 -25.64
N VAL A 260 8.50 6.98 -24.91
CA VAL A 260 8.94 6.93 -23.49
C VAL A 260 10.45 7.14 -23.39
N THR A 261 11.25 6.51 -24.27
CA THR A 261 12.69 6.73 -24.29
C THR A 261 13.07 8.13 -24.81
N GLU A 262 12.22 8.73 -25.63
CA GLU A 262 12.38 10.14 -26.04
C GLU A 262 12.06 11.09 -24.87
N ALA A 263 10.98 10.85 -24.13
CA ALA A 263 10.63 11.59 -22.93
C ALA A 263 11.75 11.52 -21.86
N LEU A 264 12.39 10.35 -21.71
CA LEU A 264 13.57 10.22 -20.85
C LEU A 264 14.72 11.13 -21.32
N LYS A 265 15.03 11.15 -22.62
CA LYS A 265 16.10 12.00 -23.17
C LYS A 265 15.80 13.48 -23.01
N ASN A 266 14.55 13.87 -23.11
CA ASN A 266 14.09 15.25 -22.91
C ASN A 266 14.04 15.63 -21.42
N GLY A 267 14.25 14.67 -20.52
CA GLY A 267 14.20 14.86 -19.07
C GLY A 267 12.77 14.91 -18.50
N ASP A 268 11.73 14.56 -19.27
CA ASP A 268 10.35 14.50 -18.79
C ASP A 268 10.15 13.34 -17.82
N ILE A 269 10.82 12.23 -18.06
CA ILE A 269 10.89 11.07 -17.16
C ILE A 269 12.26 11.08 -16.45
N GLN A 270 12.25 10.88 -15.14
CA GLN A 270 13.48 10.83 -14.35
C GLN A 270 14.26 9.54 -14.64
N PRO A 271 15.61 9.61 -14.81
CA PRO A 271 16.43 8.44 -15.10
C PRO A 271 16.27 7.29 -14.10
N THR A 272 16.21 7.60 -12.81
CA THR A 272 16.02 6.61 -11.75
C THR A 272 14.72 5.85 -11.88
N ARG A 273 13.62 6.54 -12.28
CA ARG A 273 12.32 5.96 -12.52
C ARG A 273 12.36 4.99 -13.71
N TYR A 274 12.96 5.42 -14.81
CA TYR A 274 13.12 4.58 -15.98
C TYR A 274 14.00 3.35 -15.70
N GLU A 275 15.10 3.51 -14.97
CA GLU A 275 15.95 2.38 -14.55
C GLU A 275 15.17 1.38 -13.70
N SER A 276 14.33 1.86 -12.81
CA SER A 276 13.45 1.02 -12.00
C SER A 276 12.43 0.27 -12.85
N TYR A 277 11.81 0.95 -13.83
CA TYR A 277 10.91 0.31 -14.80
C TYR A 277 11.61 -0.83 -15.54
N VAL A 278 12.80 -0.60 -16.07
CA VAL A 278 13.58 -1.63 -16.79
C VAL A 278 13.86 -2.83 -15.90
N LYS A 279 14.31 -2.60 -14.65
CA LYS A 279 14.56 -3.69 -13.68
C LYS A 279 13.30 -4.50 -13.35
N LEU A 280 12.17 -3.83 -13.20
CA LEU A 280 10.89 -4.49 -12.92
C LEU A 280 10.39 -5.25 -14.14
N TYR A 281 10.53 -4.69 -15.33
CA TYR A 281 10.14 -5.33 -16.59
C TYR A 281 10.94 -6.62 -16.84
N GLU A 282 12.27 -6.60 -16.64
CA GLU A 282 13.10 -7.79 -16.81
C GLU A 282 12.71 -8.91 -15.82
N LYS A 283 12.36 -8.56 -14.58
CA LYS A 283 11.81 -9.54 -13.63
C LYS A 283 10.45 -10.06 -14.07
N ALA A 284 9.56 -9.18 -14.58
CA ALA A 284 8.24 -9.57 -15.04
C ALA A 284 8.28 -10.51 -16.25
N LYS A 285 9.31 -10.43 -17.10
CA LYS A 285 9.52 -11.35 -18.24
C LYS A 285 9.78 -12.79 -17.81
N GLU A 286 10.37 -12.99 -16.63
CA GLU A 286 10.68 -14.32 -16.11
C GLU A 286 9.43 -15.03 -15.58
N ILE A 287 8.34 -14.30 -15.36
CA ILE A 287 7.09 -14.82 -14.81
C ILE A 287 6.38 -15.68 -15.85
N LYS A 288 6.09 -16.90 -15.49
CA LYS A 288 5.33 -17.82 -16.31
C LYS A 288 3.87 -17.82 -15.85
N LEU A 289 2.94 -17.47 -16.74
CA LEU A 289 1.52 -17.32 -16.41
C LEU A 289 0.89 -18.53 -15.71
N TRP A 290 1.40 -19.74 -15.98
CA TRP A 290 0.91 -20.97 -15.32
C TRP A 290 1.44 -21.17 -13.89
N GLU A 291 2.40 -20.38 -13.44
CA GLU A 291 2.92 -20.38 -12.06
C GLU A 291 2.11 -19.46 -11.14
N ILE A 292 1.26 -18.60 -11.73
CA ILE A 292 0.35 -17.71 -11.00
C ILE A 292 -0.91 -18.51 -10.64
N LYS A 293 -1.04 -18.89 -9.39
CA LYS A 293 -2.21 -19.62 -8.84
C LYS A 293 -3.15 -18.69 -8.09
#